data_5acf86c4a390549b409617b8939a3529
#
_entry.id   5acf86c4a390549b409617b8939a3529
#
_cell.length_a   1.000
_cell.length_b   1.000
_cell.length_c   1.000
_cell.angle_alpha   90.00
_cell.angle_beta   90.00
_cell.angle_gamma   90.00
#
_symmetry.space_group_name_H-M   'P 1'
#
loop_
_entity.id
_entity.type
_entity.pdbx_description
1 polymer ?
#
loop_
_entity_poly.entity_id
_entity_poly.type
_entity_poly.pdbx_seq_one_letter_code
_entity_poly.pdbx_strand_id
1 'polypeptide(L)'
;HEDLLNIGDIQSMYLKRLPLFITATCDFGRYDHEETSGGEILCLNPNGGGIALITTTRVVYISDNHYLNSGVAQQIFKKNENHEYPRLGDILREAKCNIAQTDSNKLNYTLLGDPALKLLYPDYQIKVTEINGHDITQTTPTIQARDSVSIKGEIYTPGGEKATDYNGIICPTVYDSEVTVVTHGYGEEGKAIEFKERSNRLYVGKDSIVNGIFEISFKVPREINFADDKGLINLYCYNEEGQEGNGNESNFIVGGFNDDSNEDFEGPQIYSAYLNSEEFKYGDTVNESPLFMAE
;
A
#
# COMPACT_ATOMS: atom_id res chain seq x y z
N HIS A 1 -14.65 22.44 5.38
CA HIS A 1 -13.71 21.47 5.94
C HIS A 1 -14.32 20.11 5.72
N GLU A 2 -13.64 19.24 4.97
CA GLU A 2 -13.97 17.83 4.91
C GLU A 2 -13.17 17.13 6.00
N ASP A 3 -13.86 16.53 6.97
CA ASP A 3 -13.21 15.70 7.97
C ASP A 3 -12.88 14.34 7.33
N LEU A 4 -11.60 14.00 7.24
CA LEU A 4 -11.15 12.71 6.70
C LEU A 4 -11.56 11.54 7.60
N LEU A 5 -11.71 11.78 8.90
CA LEU A 5 -12.06 10.80 9.90
C LEU A 5 -12.74 11.51 11.08
N ASN A 6 -14.00 11.23 11.32
CA ASN A 6 -14.74 11.75 12.47
C ASN A 6 -14.89 10.71 13.58
N ILE A 7 -15.38 11.12 14.76
CA ILE A 7 -15.55 10.23 15.92
C ILE A 7 -16.50 9.07 15.61
N GLY A 8 -17.56 9.29 14.84
CA GLY A 8 -18.51 8.25 14.43
C GLY A 8 -17.83 7.20 13.55
N ASP A 9 -16.97 7.61 12.63
CA ASP A 9 -16.17 6.69 11.79
C ASP A 9 -15.25 5.83 12.65
N ILE A 10 -14.56 6.45 13.63
CA ILE A 10 -13.66 5.74 14.54
C ILE A 10 -14.43 4.70 15.38
N GLN A 11 -15.59 5.07 15.92
CA GLN A 11 -16.40 4.18 16.73
C GLN A 11 -16.99 3.01 15.95
N SER A 12 -17.23 3.21 14.64
CA SER A 12 -17.77 2.18 13.75
C SER A 12 -16.69 1.29 13.13
N MET A 13 -15.41 1.57 13.35
CA MET A 13 -14.32 0.75 12.82
C MET A 13 -14.38 -0.68 13.36
N TYR A 14 -14.29 -1.63 12.43
CA TYR A 14 -14.13 -3.04 12.72
C TYR A 14 -12.91 -3.57 11.96
N LEU A 15 -11.77 -3.68 12.64
CA LEU A 15 -10.49 -4.09 12.05
C LEU A 15 -9.98 -5.34 12.74
N LYS A 16 -9.73 -6.40 11.98
CA LYS A 16 -9.14 -7.65 12.49
C LYS A 16 -7.63 -7.52 12.75
N ARG A 17 -6.94 -6.68 11.97
CA ARG A 17 -5.53 -6.34 12.14
C ARG A 17 -5.46 -4.86 12.49
N LEU A 18 -4.91 -4.56 13.66
CA LEU A 18 -4.85 -3.19 14.17
C LEU A 18 -3.65 -2.46 13.58
N PRO A 19 -3.85 -1.38 12.81
CA PRO A 19 -2.75 -0.59 12.25
C PRO A 19 -2.14 0.35 13.28
N LEU A 20 -0.92 0.82 13.00
CA LEU A 20 -0.38 2.03 13.59
C LEU A 20 -1.01 3.23 12.86
N PHE A 21 -1.60 4.16 13.61
CA PHE A 21 -2.04 5.43 13.07
C PHE A 21 -0.98 6.50 13.28
N ILE A 22 -0.75 7.32 12.26
CA ILE A 22 0.11 8.48 12.30
C ILE A 22 -0.75 9.66 11.86
N THR A 23 -1.05 10.58 12.78
CA THR A 23 -1.94 11.70 12.51
C THR A 23 -1.19 13.01 12.42
N ALA A 24 -1.35 13.68 11.29
CA ALA A 24 -0.78 14.99 11.01
C ALA A 24 -1.81 16.11 11.33
N THR A 25 -2.33 16.14 12.56
CA THR A 25 -3.38 17.08 12.97
C THR A 25 -3.11 17.60 14.38
N CYS A 26 -3.80 18.68 14.78
CA CYS A 26 -3.70 19.28 16.10
C CYS A 26 -4.59 18.55 17.12
N ASP A 27 -4.15 18.47 18.37
CA ASP A 27 -4.94 18.07 19.55
C ASP A 27 -5.63 16.69 19.49
N PHE A 28 -5.43 15.90 18.46
CA PHE A 28 -6.15 14.65 18.25
C PHE A 28 -5.89 13.60 19.34
N GLY A 29 -4.71 13.63 19.96
CA GLY A 29 -4.33 12.76 21.08
C GLY A 29 -4.24 13.51 22.42
N ARG A 30 -5.02 14.55 22.62
CA ARG A 30 -5.02 15.32 23.86
C ARG A 30 -5.72 14.59 24.98
N TYR A 31 -4.97 13.81 25.74
CA TYR A 31 -5.45 12.92 26.81
C TYR A 31 -5.63 13.62 28.19
N ASP A 32 -5.32 14.90 28.31
CA ASP A 32 -5.46 15.70 29.53
C ASP A 32 -6.63 16.70 29.47
N HIS A 33 -7.62 16.39 28.66
CA HIS A 33 -8.85 17.19 28.54
C HIS A 33 -10.02 16.46 29.23
N GLU A 34 -11.10 17.19 29.57
CA GLU A 34 -12.31 16.61 30.19
C GLU A 34 -13.06 15.67 29.23
N GLU A 35 -13.01 15.95 27.92
CA GLU A 35 -13.59 15.12 26.89
C GLU A 35 -12.56 14.13 26.35
N THR A 36 -12.98 12.88 26.13
CA THR A 36 -12.13 11.85 25.53
C THR A 36 -11.75 12.23 24.10
N SER A 37 -10.47 12.32 23.83
CA SER A 37 -9.94 12.71 22.52
C SER A 37 -10.17 11.63 21.45
N GLY A 38 -10.17 12.03 20.18
CA GLY A 38 -10.26 11.08 19.06
C GLY A 38 -9.17 10.01 19.09
N GLY A 39 -7.95 10.36 19.53
CA GLY A 39 -6.83 9.44 19.68
C GLY A 39 -7.07 8.38 20.75
N GLU A 40 -7.65 8.76 21.89
CA GLU A 40 -8.03 7.81 22.96
C GLU A 40 -9.14 6.89 22.48
N ILE A 41 -10.19 7.42 21.85
CA ILE A 41 -11.29 6.62 21.27
C ILE A 41 -10.73 5.60 20.28
N LEU A 42 -9.79 6.01 19.42
CA LEU A 42 -9.16 5.15 18.43
C LEU A 42 -8.36 4.01 19.06
N CYS A 43 -7.58 4.29 20.10
CA CYS A 43 -6.79 3.28 20.82
C CYS A 43 -7.62 2.37 21.71
N LEU A 44 -8.77 2.85 22.22
CA LEU A 44 -9.62 2.12 23.15
C LEU A 44 -10.81 1.41 22.47
N ASN A 45 -10.96 1.51 21.14
CA ASN A 45 -12.05 0.86 20.42
C ASN A 45 -11.89 -0.67 20.48
N PRO A 46 -12.82 -1.41 21.13
CA PRO A 46 -12.70 -2.85 21.33
C PRO A 46 -12.90 -3.67 20.04
N ASN A 47 -13.48 -3.08 19.02
CA ASN A 47 -13.82 -3.77 17.76
C ASN A 47 -12.85 -3.44 16.61
N GLY A 48 -11.90 -2.53 16.83
CA GLY A 48 -11.01 -2.05 15.80
C GLY A 48 -10.13 -0.91 16.28
N GLY A 49 -9.87 0.09 15.43
CA GLY A 49 -9.01 1.21 15.77
C GLY A 49 -7.54 0.93 15.57
N GLY A 50 -6.66 1.45 16.41
CA GLY A 50 -5.21 1.35 16.28
C GLY A 50 -4.54 0.56 17.38
N ILE A 51 -3.48 -0.20 17.04
CA ILE A 51 -2.62 -0.84 18.05
C ILE A 51 -1.78 0.20 18.80
N ALA A 52 -1.50 1.30 18.13
CA ALA A 52 -0.81 2.46 18.65
C ALA A 52 -1.09 3.68 17.76
N LEU A 53 -0.79 4.85 18.27
CA LEU A 53 -1.02 6.11 17.59
C LEU A 53 0.16 7.07 17.83
N ILE A 54 0.79 7.57 16.77
CA ILE A 54 1.71 8.71 16.82
C ILE A 54 0.89 9.96 16.47
N THR A 55 0.71 10.84 17.44
CA THR A 55 -0.25 11.95 17.36
C THR A 55 0.23 13.16 18.12
N THR A 56 -0.56 14.24 18.10
CA THR A 56 -0.28 15.47 18.83
C THR A 56 -1.19 15.64 20.02
N THR A 57 -0.65 16.21 21.10
CA THR A 57 -1.38 16.55 22.34
C THR A 57 -1.73 18.04 22.43
N ARG A 58 -1.26 18.84 21.50
CA ARG A 58 -1.43 20.31 21.43
C ARG A 58 -1.51 20.76 19.98
N VAL A 59 -1.86 22.02 19.80
CA VAL A 59 -1.77 22.69 18.51
C VAL A 59 -0.33 22.67 17.99
N VAL A 60 -0.16 22.34 16.71
CA VAL A 60 1.12 22.26 16.01
C VAL A 60 1.07 23.06 14.71
N TYR A 61 2.22 23.54 14.25
CA TYR A 61 2.34 24.22 12.96
C TYR A 61 2.47 23.23 11.81
N ILE A 62 1.86 23.55 10.68
CA ILE A 62 1.77 22.67 9.50
C ILE A 62 3.16 22.28 8.98
N SER A 63 4.10 23.24 8.88
CA SER A 63 5.46 22.98 8.39
C SER A 63 6.19 21.94 9.23
N ASP A 64 6.11 22.10 10.54
CA ASP A 64 6.85 21.27 11.50
C ASP A 64 6.21 19.88 11.62
N ASN A 65 4.88 19.84 11.46
CA ASN A 65 4.12 18.60 11.37
C ASN A 65 4.58 17.75 10.17
N HIS A 66 4.80 18.37 9.01
CA HIS A 66 5.35 17.71 7.85
C HIS A 66 6.74 17.10 8.11
N TYR A 67 7.65 17.84 8.77
CA TYR A 67 8.99 17.35 9.08
C TYR A 67 8.95 16.15 10.02
N LEU A 68 8.11 16.17 11.05
CA LEU A 68 8.02 15.03 11.95
C LEU A 68 7.44 13.78 11.26
N ASN A 69 6.35 13.93 10.51
CA ASN A 69 5.74 12.81 9.79
C ASN A 69 6.71 12.21 8.77
N SER A 70 7.46 13.06 8.05
CA SER A 70 8.54 12.60 7.16
C SER A 70 9.62 11.86 7.92
N GLY A 71 10.01 12.35 9.11
CA GLY A 71 10.97 11.69 9.99
C GLY A 71 10.48 10.30 10.45
N VAL A 72 9.21 10.18 10.84
CA VAL A 72 8.60 8.89 11.20
C VAL A 72 8.60 7.94 10.00
N ALA A 73 8.18 8.41 8.82
CA ALA A 73 8.17 7.61 7.60
C ALA A 73 9.57 7.08 7.21
N GLN A 74 10.60 7.87 7.42
CA GLN A 74 11.99 7.47 7.18
C GLN A 74 12.51 6.43 8.17
N GLN A 75 12.01 6.40 9.40
CA GLN A 75 12.48 5.47 10.42
C GLN A 75 11.68 4.16 10.48
N ILE A 76 10.39 4.19 10.12
CA ILE A 76 9.48 3.06 10.33
C ILE A 76 9.93 1.77 9.63
N PHE A 77 10.60 1.87 8.48
CA PHE A 77 11.10 0.73 7.71
C PHE A 77 12.64 0.57 7.77
N LYS A 78 13.31 1.36 8.60
CA LYS A 78 14.77 1.35 8.69
C LYS A 78 15.25 0.30 9.69
N LYS A 79 15.83 -0.79 9.20
CA LYS A 79 16.47 -1.80 10.03
C LYS A 79 17.73 -1.25 10.72
N ASN A 80 17.99 -1.69 11.93
CA ASN A 80 19.22 -1.40 12.66
C ASN A 80 20.42 -2.22 12.12
N GLU A 81 21.60 -2.08 12.72
CA GLU A 81 22.82 -2.81 12.35
C GLU A 81 22.69 -4.34 12.51
N ASN A 82 21.76 -4.79 13.36
CA ASN A 82 21.44 -6.20 13.55
C ASN A 82 20.36 -6.72 12.60
N HIS A 83 19.98 -5.94 11.56
CA HIS A 83 18.89 -6.23 10.62
C HIS A 83 17.51 -6.34 11.25
N GLU A 84 17.29 -5.78 12.43
CA GLU A 84 16.01 -5.75 13.12
C GLU A 84 15.24 -4.47 12.85
N TYR A 85 13.91 -4.58 12.71
CA TYR A 85 13.02 -3.43 12.64
C TYR A 85 12.90 -2.71 13.99
N PRO A 86 12.72 -1.39 13.99
CA PRO A 86 12.67 -0.58 15.19
C PRO A 86 11.37 -0.80 15.98
N ARG A 87 11.42 -0.53 17.29
CA ARG A 87 10.26 -0.40 18.16
C ARG A 87 9.57 0.95 17.94
N LEU A 88 8.28 1.05 18.21
CA LEU A 88 7.51 2.29 18.02
C LEU A 88 8.10 3.49 18.78
N GLY A 89 8.56 3.25 20.01
CA GLY A 89 9.23 4.30 20.81
C GLY A 89 10.53 4.77 20.18
N ASP A 90 11.31 3.87 19.59
CA ASP A 90 12.55 4.22 18.90
C ASP A 90 12.27 5.02 17.63
N ILE A 91 11.23 4.66 16.86
CA ILE A 91 10.81 5.40 15.66
C ILE A 91 10.51 6.86 16.04
N LEU A 92 9.66 7.08 17.05
CA LEU A 92 9.28 8.43 17.44
C LEU A 92 10.46 9.21 18.02
N ARG A 93 11.31 8.55 18.83
CA ARG A 93 12.51 9.18 19.38
C ARG A 93 13.45 9.66 18.28
N GLU A 94 13.80 8.80 17.33
CA GLU A 94 14.69 9.15 16.23
C GLU A 94 14.09 10.25 15.34
N ALA A 95 12.79 10.17 15.03
CA ALA A 95 12.11 11.23 14.29
C ALA A 95 12.22 12.59 15.00
N LYS A 96 12.02 12.63 16.32
CA LYS A 96 12.16 13.85 17.13
C LYS A 96 13.61 14.36 17.22
N CYS A 97 14.59 13.45 17.31
CA CYS A 97 16.01 13.81 17.39
C CYS A 97 16.54 14.43 16.10
N ASN A 98 15.96 14.08 14.95
CA ASN A 98 16.34 14.61 13.65
C ASN A 98 15.76 16.01 13.35
N ILE A 99 14.84 16.50 14.19
CA ILE A 99 14.28 17.85 14.07
C ILE A 99 15.17 18.85 14.86
N ALA A 100 15.29 20.08 14.36
CA ALA A 100 16.08 21.11 15.00
C ALA A 100 15.70 21.30 16.50
N GLN A 101 16.70 21.49 17.35
CA GLN A 101 16.49 21.59 18.80
C GLN A 101 15.60 22.76 19.21
N THR A 102 15.54 23.81 18.39
CA THR A 102 14.72 25.01 18.61
C THR A 102 13.25 24.83 18.31
N ASP A 103 12.88 23.74 17.65
CA ASP A 103 11.49 23.46 17.33
C ASP A 103 10.76 22.87 18.56
N SER A 104 9.87 23.66 19.14
CA SER A 104 9.03 23.27 20.28
C SER A 104 7.90 22.32 19.88
N ASN A 105 7.49 22.29 18.61
CA ASN A 105 6.41 21.43 18.12
C ASN A 105 6.69 19.96 18.37
N LYS A 106 7.95 19.51 18.26
CA LYS A 106 8.34 18.12 18.52
C LYS A 106 7.95 17.62 19.92
N LEU A 107 7.80 18.51 20.90
CA LEU A 107 7.38 18.16 22.25
C LEU A 107 5.90 17.82 22.34
N ASN A 108 5.11 18.34 21.42
CA ASN A 108 3.66 18.12 21.35
C ASN A 108 3.27 16.79 20.73
N TYR A 109 4.22 16.06 20.14
CA TYR A 109 3.98 14.72 19.62
C TYR A 109 4.15 13.66 20.69
N THR A 110 3.26 12.68 20.70
CA THR A 110 3.29 11.56 21.63
C THR A 110 3.00 10.24 20.92
N LEU A 111 3.38 9.16 21.56
CA LEU A 111 2.95 7.81 21.23
C LEU A 111 1.90 7.37 22.27
N LEU A 112 0.69 7.14 21.81
CA LEU A 112 -0.33 6.43 22.58
C LEU A 112 -0.23 4.95 22.19
N GLY A 113 0.19 4.10 23.14
CA GLY A 113 0.46 2.68 22.92
C GLY A 113 1.75 2.22 23.59
N ASP A 114 2.11 0.96 23.39
CA ASP A 114 3.34 0.40 23.96
C ASP A 114 4.57 0.81 23.13
N PRO A 115 5.54 1.58 23.70
CA PRO A 115 6.74 1.98 23.01
C PRO A 115 7.70 0.82 22.69
N ALA A 116 7.57 -0.32 23.35
CA ALA A 116 8.38 -1.51 23.09
C ALA A 116 7.86 -2.35 21.93
N LEU A 117 6.64 -2.09 21.48
CA LEU A 117 6.02 -2.82 20.38
C LEU A 117 6.79 -2.64 19.08
N LYS A 118 7.00 -3.73 18.36
CA LYS A 118 7.44 -3.76 16.96
C LYS A 118 6.22 -4.05 16.07
N LEU A 119 6.11 -3.37 14.93
CA LEU A 119 5.10 -3.71 13.94
C LEU A 119 5.39 -5.08 13.34
N LEU A 120 4.36 -5.74 12.85
CA LEU A 120 4.51 -6.98 12.08
C LEU A 120 4.94 -6.60 10.66
N TYR A 121 6.21 -6.81 10.35
CA TYR A 121 6.78 -6.62 9.02
C TYR A 121 6.89 -7.97 8.31
N PRO A 122 6.68 -8.02 6.99
CA PRO A 122 7.03 -9.21 6.22
C PRO A 122 8.54 -9.49 6.34
N ASP A 123 8.89 -10.72 6.74
CA ASP A 123 10.30 -11.10 6.97
C ASP A 123 10.98 -11.65 5.72
N TYR A 124 10.21 -12.33 4.86
CA TYR A 124 10.70 -12.90 3.60
C TYR A 124 10.83 -11.81 2.54
N GLN A 125 11.80 -11.99 1.65
CA GLN A 125 12.02 -11.10 0.51
C GLN A 125 11.59 -11.78 -0.78
N ILE A 126 10.96 -11.03 -1.66
CA ILE A 126 10.55 -11.48 -2.99
C ILE A 126 11.43 -10.78 -4.01
N LYS A 127 12.04 -11.54 -4.91
CA LYS A 127 12.84 -10.98 -6.02
C LYS A 127 12.28 -11.47 -7.34
N VAL A 128 12.03 -10.55 -8.26
CA VAL A 128 11.81 -10.88 -9.66
C VAL A 128 13.16 -11.27 -10.27
N THR A 129 13.17 -12.33 -11.03
CA THR A 129 14.37 -12.83 -11.72
C THR A 129 14.29 -12.63 -13.23
N GLU A 130 13.11 -12.83 -13.80
CA GLU A 130 12.88 -12.75 -15.24
C GLU A 130 11.56 -12.04 -15.57
N ILE A 131 11.55 -11.30 -16.68
CA ILE A 131 10.35 -10.78 -17.34
C ILE A 131 10.41 -11.21 -18.80
N ASN A 132 9.42 -11.92 -19.30
CA ASN A 132 9.34 -12.47 -20.65
C ASN A 132 10.58 -13.31 -21.04
N GLY A 133 11.13 -14.07 -20.08
CA GLY A 133 12.33 -14.89 -20.27
C GLY A 133 13.65 -14.12 -20.30
N HIS A 134 13.63 -12.81 -20.06
CA HIS A 134 14.82 -11.97 -19.96
C HIS A 134 15.21 -11.79 -18.49
N ASP A 135 16.46 -12.10 -18.16
CA ASP A 135 17.05 -11.82 -16.85
C ASP A 135 17.11 -10.31 -16.60
N ILE A 136 16.39 -9.82 -15.59
CA ILE A 136 16.30 -8.39 -15.26
C ILE A 136 17.59 -7.79 -14.71
N THR A 137 18.55 -8.64 -14.29
CA THR A 137 19.88 -8.18 -13.85
C THR A 137 20.79 -7.85 -15.03
N GLN A 138 20.49 -8.40 -16.21
CA GLN A 138 21.30 -8.25 -17.42
C GLN A 138 20.67 -7.29 -18.43
N THR A 139 19.36 -7.18 -18.42
CA THR A 139 18.59 -6.40 -19.40
C THR A 139 17.48 -5.61 -18.71
N THR A 140 17.00 -4.58 -19.39
CA THR A 140 15.78 -3.85 -19.02
C THR A 140 14.69 -4.20 -20.01
N PRO A 141 13.83 -5.20 -19.73
CA PRO A 141 12.79 -5.60 -20.67
C PRO A 141 11.72 -4.52 -20.85
N THR A 142 11.07 -4.52 -22.00
CA THR A 142 9.93 -3.65 -22.29
C THR A 142 8.66 -4.45 -22.32
N ILE A 143 7.62 -3.93 -21.69
CA ILE A 143 6.25 -4.45 -21.68
C ILE A 143 5.41 -3.49 -22.54
N GLN A 144 4.78 -4.02 -23.57
CA GLN A 144 3.97 -3.24 -24.52
C GLN A 144 2.47 -3.46 -24.26
N ALA A 145 1.65 -2.51 -24.71
CA ALA A 145 0.20 -2.72 -24.75
C ALA A 145 -0.13 -4.00 -25.50
N ARG A 146 -1.07 -4.82 -24.99
CA ARG A 146 -1.53 -6.10 -25.55
C ARG A 146 -0.50 -7.25 -25.50
N ASP A 147 0.67 -7.05 -24.90
CA ASP A 147 1.61 -8.15 -24.66
C ASP A 147 1.01 -9.24 -23.75
N SER A 148 1.43 -10.47 -24.01
CA SER A 148 1.35 -11.55 -23.01
C SER A 148 2.64 -11.53 -22.21
N VAL A 149 2.55 -11.22 -20.92
CA VAL A 149 3.70 -11.06 -20.03
C VAL A 149 3.80 -12.23 -19.09
N SER A 150 5.02 -12.78 -18.94
CA SER A 150 5.39 -13.72 -17.89
C SER A 150 6.43 -13.08 -16.97
N ILE A 151 6.19 -13.17 -15.65
CA ILE A 151 7.10 -12.69 -14.62
C ILE A 151 7.46 -13.87 -13.73
N LYS A 152 8.76 -14.17 -13.60
CA LYS A 152 9.26 -15.18 -12.68
C LYS A 152 10.03 -14.56 -11.55
N GLY A 153 10.00 -15.22 -10.40
CA GLY A 153 10.77 -14.78 -9.25
C GLY A 153 10.91 -15.85 -8.18
N GLU A 154 11.63 -15.46 -7.14
CA GLU A 154 12.05 -16.33 -6.06
C GLU A 154 11.80 -15.67 -4.70
N ILE A 155 11.55 -16.54 -3.71
CA ILE A 155 11.42 -16.13 -2.31
C ILE A 155 12.74 -16.38 -1.58
N TYR A 156 13.12 -15.42 -0.73
CA TYR A 156 14.31 -15.47 0.10
C TYR A 156 13.94 -15.39 1.57
N THR A 157 14.62 -16.17 2.39
CA THR A 157 14.49 -16.14 3.85
C THR A 157 14.94 -14.79 4.44
N PRO A 158 14.60 -14.48 5.69
CA PRO A 158 15.16 -13.31 6.39
C PRO A 158 16.69 -13.27 6.42
N GLY A 159 17.34 -14.44 6.36
CA GLY A 159 18.81 -14.58 6.28
C GLY A 159 19.40 -14.33 4.88
N GLY A 160 18.56 -14.15 3.86
CA GLY A 160 18.98 -13.88 2.49
C GLY A 160 19.26 -15.13 1.64
N GLU A 161 18.93 -16.32 2.13
CA GLU A 161 19.03 -17.57 1.39
C GLU A 161 17.74 -17.85 0.62
N LYS A 162 17.79 -18.66 -0.46
CA LYS A 162 16.58 -19.07 -1.18
C LYS A 162 15.69 -19.93 -0.27
N ALA A 163 14.42 -19.59 -0.17
CA ALA A 163 13.43 -20.31 0.63
C ALA A 163 12.81 -21.46 -0.16
N THR A 164 13.60 -22.53 -0.39
CA THR A 164 13.22 -23.67 -1.27
C THR A 164 12.08 -24.53 -0.72
N ASP A 165 11.67 -24.34 0.51
CA ASP A 165 10.55 -24.99 1.19
C ASP A 165 9.31 -24.10 1.31
N TYR A 166 9.39 -22.83 0.88
CA TYR A 166 8.27 -21.91 0.95
C TYR A 166 7.19 -22.24 -0.09
N ASN A 167 6.01 -22.60 0.37
CA ASN A 167 4.82 -22.79 -0.46
C ASN A 167 3.72 -21.86 0.02
N GLY A 168 3.10 -21.11 -0.89
CA GLY A 168 2.14 -20.09 -0.51
C GLY A 168 1.47 -19.40 -1.70
N ILE A 169 0.98 -18.21 -1.46
CA ILE A 169 0.29 -17.36 -2.44
C ILE A 169 1.11 -16.09 -2.68
N ILE A 170 1.33 -15.77 -3.95
CA ILE A 170 1.86 -14.47 -4.39
C ILE A 170 0.70 -13.55 -4.82
N CYS A 171 0.76 -12.29 -4.40
CA CYS A 171 -0.21 -11.25 -4.75
C CYS A 171 0.53 -10.12 -5.48
N PRO A 172 0.67 -10.20 -6.80
CA PRO A 172 1.30 -9.15 -7.60
C PRO A 172 0.35 -7.99 -7.86
N THR A 173 0.92 -6.79 -7.92
CA THR A 173 0.32 -5.62 -8.54
C THR A 173 1.34 -5.00 -9.47
N VAL A 174 1.04 -4.98 -10.76
CA VAL A 174 1.89 -4.37 -11.78
C VAL A 174 1.32 -3.03 -12.17
N TYR A 175 2.11 -2.00 -12.00
CA TYR A 175 1.75 -0.62 -12.33
C TYR A 175 2.44 -0.18 -13.63
N ASP A 176 1.75 0.66 -14.33
CA ASP A 176 2.25 1.44 -15.45
C ASP A 176 3.33 2.45 -15.03
N SER A 177 3.89 3.17 -15.98
CA SER A 177 4.77 4.30 -15.74
C SER A 177 4.07 5.43 -14.97
N GLU A 178 4.85 6.32 -14.36
CA GLU A 178 4.33 7.50 -13.66
C GLU A 178 3.68 8.48 -14.63
N VAL A 179 2.58 9.08 -14.21
CA VAL A 179 1.93 10.21 -14.87
C VAL A 179 2.10 11.48 -14.07
N THR A 180 2.27 12.60 -14.74
CA THR A 180 2.24 13.89 -14.09
C THR A 180 0.79 14.35 -13.95
N VAL A 181 0.38 14.58 -12.72
CA VAL A 181 -0.94 15.11 -12.38
C VAL A 181 -0.78 16.56 -11.91
N VAL A 182 -1.70 17.40 -12.35
CA VAL A 182 -1.72 18.81 -11.97
C VAL A 182 -2.98 19.06 -11.17
N THR A 183 -2.84 19.59 -9.95
CA THR A 183 -3.99 19.95 -9.13
C THR A 183 -4.76 21.12 -9.73
N HIS A 184 -6.05 21.22 -9.42
CA HIS A 184 -6.89 22.29 -9.96
C HIS A 184 -6.58 23.68 -9.40
N GLY A 185 -5.75 23.80 -8.36
CA GLY A 185 -5.34 25.09 -7.80
C GLY A 185 -6.47 25.83 -7.10
N TYR A 186 -7.36 25.12 -6.41
CA TYR A 186 -8.41 25.74 -5.59
C TYR A 186 -7.86 26.24 -4.27
N GLY A 187 -8.27 27.43 -3.86
CA GLY A 187 -7.92 28.08 -2.59
C GLY A 187 -7.38 29.49 -2.77
N GLU A 188 -7.08 30.17 -1.66
CA GLU A 188 -6.59 31.56 -1.64
C GLU A 188 -5.25 31.74 -2.39
N GLU A 189 -4.44 30.68 -2.50
CA GLU A 189 -3.16 30.73 -3.21
C GLU A 189 -3.26 30.39 -4.69
N GLY A 190 -4.34 29.77 -5.15
CA GLY A 190 -4.71 29.53 -6.56
C GLY A 190 -3.66 28.86 -7.44
N LYS A 191 -2.60 28.30 -6.86
CA LYS A 191 -1.50 27.67 -7.61
C LYS A 191 -1.77 26.19 -7.84
N ALA A 192 -1.75 25.81 -9.12
CA ALA A 192 -1.69 24.41 -9.49
C ALA A 192 -0.33 23.81 -9.09
N ILE A 193 -0.35 22.63 -8.51
CA ILE A 193 0.86 21.88 -8.10
C ILE A 193 0.95 20.65 -8.99
N GLU A 194 2.11 20.42 -9.56
CA GLU A 194 2.42 19.21 -10.30
C GLU A 194 3.01 18.16 -9.36
N PHE A 195 2.53 16.93 -9.49
CA PHE A 195 3.10 15.77 -8.81
C PHE A 195 3.02 14.54 -9.71
N LYS A 196 3.80 13.53 -9.40
CA LYS A 196 3.80 12.26 -10.13
C LYS A 196 3.08 11.19 -9.33
N GLU A 197 2.27 10.39 -10.01
CA GLU A 197 1.61 9.24 -9.42
C GLU A 197 1.56 8.05 -10.39
N ARG A 198 1.32 6.86 -9.84
CA ARG A 198 1.06 5.62 -10.59
C ARG A 198 -0.39 5.21 -10.37
N SER A 199 -1.29 5.80 -11.13
CA SER A 199 -2.73 5.52 -11.03
C SER A 199 -3.16 4.30 -11.85
N ASN A 200 -2.47 4.00 -12.96
CA ASN A 200 -2.84 2.90 -13.84
C ASN A 200 -2.22 1.58 -13.39
N ARG A 201 -3.07 0.55 -13.20
CA ARG A 201 -2.65 -0.81 -12.86
C ARG A 201 -2.84 -1.71 -14.08
N LEU A 202 -1.73 -2.28 -14.54
CA LEU A 202 -1.71 -3.21 -15.68
C LEU A 202 -2.21 -4.60 -15.28
N TYR A 203 -1.95 -5.01 -14.04
CA TYR A 203 -2.37 -6.29 -13.52
C TYR A 203 -2.48 -6.30 -12.00
N VAL A 204 -3.50 -6.96 -11.48
CA VAL A 204 -3.66 -7.33 -10.07
C VAL A 204 -4.18 -8.75 -10.02
N GLY A 205 -3.52 -9.62 -9.28
CA GLY A 205 -3.92 -11.02 -9.23
C GLY A 205 -3.39 -11.78 -8.02
N LYS A 206 -3.57 -13.08 -8.07
CA LYS A 206 -2.98 -14.04 -7.13
C LYS A 206 -2.53 -15.26 -7.91
N ASP A 207 -1.39 -15.82 -7.49
CA ASP A 207 -0.88 -17.06 -8.03
C ASP A 207 -0.20 -17.87 -6.92
N SER A 208 0.21 -19.09 -7.22
CA SER A 208 0.86 -20.00 -6.29
C SER A 208 2.37 -19.82 -6.27
N ILE A 209 2.96 -20.04 -5.10
CA ILE A 209 4.40 -20.22 -4.90
C ILE A 209 4.63 -21.69 -4.58
N VAL A 210 5.53 -22.33 -5.31
CA VAL A 210 5.93 -23.71 -5.09
C VAL A 210 7.44 -23.79 -4.93
N ASN A 211 7.90 -24.35 -3.81
CA ASN A 211 9.33 -24.48 -3.50
C ASN A 211 10.11 -23.15 -3.62
N GLY A 212 9.48 -22.04 -3.17
CA GLY A 212 10.07 -20.72 -3.20
C GLY A 212 10.14 -20.04 -4.57
N ILE A 213 9.46 -20.61 -5.58
CA ILE A 213 9.45 -20.07 -6.95
C ILE A 213 8.01 -19.72 -7.34
N PHE A 214 7.83 -18.64 -8.07
CA PHE A 214 6.56 -18.25 -8.67
C PHE A 214 6.73 -17.87 -10.15
N GLU A 215 5.66 -18.05 -10.90
CA GLU A 215 5.52 -17.57 -12.27
C GLU A 215 4.12 -16.97 -12.43
N ILE A 216 4.04 -15.73 -12.86
CA ILE A 216 2.81 -14.98 -13.06
C ILE A 216 2.69 -14.71 -14.55
N SER A 217 1.50 -14.96 -15.12
CA SER A 217 1.24 -14.65 -16.53
C SER A 217 -0.04 -13.82 -16.66
N PHE A 218 0.02 -12.77 -17.46
CA PHE A 218 -1.14 -11.90 -17.71
C PHE A 218 -1.06 -11.23 -19.08
N LYS A 219 -2.18 -10.70 -19.55
CA LYS A 219 -2.25 -9.89 -20.77
C LYS A 219 -2.33 -8.42 -20.39
N VAL A 220 -1.46 -7.61 -20.97
CA VAL A 220 -1.41 -6.17 -20.74
C VAL A 220 -2.63 -5.51 -21.40
N PRO A 221 -3.34 -4.60 -20.72
CA PRO A 221 -4.42 -3.84 -21.32
C PRO A 221 -3.99 -3.06 -22.57
N ARG A 222 -4.97 -2.72 -23.40
CA ARG A 222 -4.72 -1.86 -24.58
C ARG A 222 -4.35 -0.44 -24.17
N GLU A 223 -4.99 0.05 -23.11
CA GLU A 223 -4.81 1.40 -22.60
C GLU A 223 -3.70 1.42 -21.55
N ILE A 224 -2.51 1.81 -21.98
CA ILE A 224 -1.35 2.05 -21.11
C ILE A 224 -0.91 3.51 -21.26
N ASN A 225 -0.05 3.95 -20.35
CA ASN A 225 0.66 5.21 -20.52
C ASN A 225 1.82 5.02 -21.48
N PHE A 226 1.74 5.60 -22.67
CA PHE A 226 2.74 5.46 -23.74
C PHE A 226 3.96 6.38 -23.52
N ALA A 227 4.41 6.53 -22.27
CA ALA A 227 5.53 7.40 -21.95
C ALA A 227 6.92 6.75 -22.14
N ASP A 228 6.98 5.45 -22.44
CA ASP A 228 8.22 4.67 -22.52
C ASP A 228 9.11 4.87 -21.27
N ASP A 229 8.51 4.76 -20.11
CA ASP A 229 9.18 4.98 -18.82
C ASP A 229 8.97 3.76 -17.88
N LYS A 230 9.65 3.79 -16.75
CA LYS A 230 9.70 2.68 -15.77
C LYS A 230 8.34 2.36 -15.17
N GLY A 231 7.94 1.11 -15.28
CA GLY A 231 6.84 0.54 -14.51
C GLY A 231 7.26 0.20 -13.07
N LEU A 232 6.33 -0.38 -12.31
CA LEU A 232 6.58 -0.88 -10.96
C LEU A 232 5.79 -2.17 -10.73
N ILE A 233 6.47 -3.21 -10.27
CA ILE A 233 5.84 -4.43 -9.75
C ILE A 233 5.94 -4.38 -8.24
N ASN A 234 4.81 -4.42 -7.54
CA ASN A 234 4.75 -4.67 -6.11
C ASN A 234 4.31 -6.11 -5.87
N LEU A 235 5.00 -6.78 -4.97
CA LEU A 235 4.79 -8.18 -4.65
C LEU A 235 4.57 -8.33 -3.15
N TYR A 236 3.57 -9.11 -2.80
CA TYR A 236 3.32 -9.57 -1.44
C TYR A 236 3.05 -11.05 -1.46
N CYS A 237 3.55 -11.80 -0.50
CA CYS A 237 3.24 -13.22 -0.37
C CYS A 237 2.90 -13.58 1.07
N TYR A 238 2.14 -14.68 1.19
CA TYR A 238 1.81 -15.28 2.48
C TYR A 238 1.58 -16.78 2.32
N ASN A 239 1.72 -17.52 3.41
CA ASN A 239 1.42 -18.94 3.46
C ASN A 239 0.54 -19.30 4.67
N GLU A 240 0.18 -20.58 4.80
CA GLU A 240 -0.65 -21.09 5.90
C GLU A 240 0.06 -21.05 7.26
N GLU A 241 1.40 -21.03 7.26
CA GLU A 241 2.22 -20.93 8.46
C GLU A 241 2.30 -19.50 9.01
N GLY A 242 1.68 -18.53 8.31
CA GLY A 242 1.69 -17.11 8.68
C GLY A 242 2.99 -16.38 8.32
N GLN A 243 3.84 -16.99 7.48
CA GLN A 243 5.04 -16.35 6.95
C GLN A 243 4.64 -15.41 5.82
N GLU A 244 5.09 -14.16 5.91
CA GLU A 244 4.79 -13.11 4.95
C GLU A 244 6.06 -12.58 4.31
N GLY A 245 5.97 -12.21 3.02
CA GLY A 245 7.08 -11.62 2.29
C GLY A 245 6.64 -10.44 1.43
N ASN A 246 7.58 -9.56 1.12
CA ASN A 246 7.37 -8.45 0.20
C ASN A 246 8.55 -8.26 -0.74
N GLY A 247 8.29 -7.58 -1.85
CA GLY A 247 9.29 -7.18 -2.81
C GLY A 247 8.75 -6.19 -3.82
N ASN A 248 9.64 -5.55 -4.51
CA ASN A 248 9.28 -4.68 -5.63
C ASN A 248 10.36 -4.75 -6.72
N GLU A 249 9.97 -4.43 -7.96
CA GLU A 249 10.86 -4.37 -9.09
C GLU A 249 10.45 -3.22 -10.03
N SER A 250 11.39 -2.45 -10.51
CA SER A 250 11.19 -1.35 -11.43
C SER A 250 12.18 -1.32 -12.61
N ASN A 251 12.99 -2.38 -12.77
CA ASN A 251 13.94 -2.47 -13.88
C ASN A 251 13.27 -3.03 -15.14
N PHE A 252 12.20 -2.38 -15.56
CA PHE A 252 11.53 -2.63 -16.85
C PHE A 252 10.84 -1.36 -17.33
N ILE A 253 10.62 -1.29 -18.63
CA ILE A 253 9.95 -0.16 -19.31
C ILE A 253 8.52 -0.59 -19.66
N VAL A 254 7.58 0.33 -19.52
CA VAL A 254 6.22 0.20 -20.06
C VAL A 254 6.06 1.21 -21.18
N GLY A 255 5.73 0.71 -22.38
CA GLY A 255 5.56 1.57 -23.55
C GLY A 255 5.49 0.77 -24.85
N GLY A 256 5.07 1.43 -25.90
CA GLY A 256 4.87 0.79 -27.19
C GLY A 256 3.58 -0.05 -27.28
N PHE A 257 3.36 -0.61 -28.44
CA PHE A 257 2.16 -1.36 -28.79
C PHE A 257 2.55 -2.62 -29.57
N ASN A 258 2.03 -3.76 -29.18
CA ASN A 258 2.25 -5.02 -29.87
C ASN A 258 1.16 -5.22 -30.93
N ASP A 259 1.52 -4.97 -32.19
CA ASP A 259 0.63 -5.14 -33.34
C ASP A 259 0.45 -6.63 -33.73
N ASP A 260 1.39 -7.50 -33.35
CA ASP A 260 1.34 -8.95 -33.69
C ASP A 260 0.41 -9.75 -32.76
N SER A 261 -0.15 -9.13 -31.73
CA SER A 261 -1.12 -9.77 -30.88
C SER A 261 -2.39 -10.08 -31.69
N ASN A 262 -2.80 -11.35 -31.76
CA ASN A 262 -4.09 -11.72 -32.33
C ASN A 262 -5.17 -10.82 -31.76
N GLU A 263 -5.85 -10.09 -32.63
CA GLU A 263 -6.96 -9.24 -32.23
C GLU A 263 -8.08 -10.15 -31.68
N ASP A 264 -8.25 -10.08 -30.39
CA ASP A 264 -9.41 -10.64 -29.73
C ASP A 264 -10.53 -9.62 -29.88
N PHE A 265 -11.42 -9.87 -30.84
CA PHE A 265 -12.61 -9.07 -31.10
C PHE A 265 -13.82 -9.55 -30.26
N GLU A 266 -13.67 -10.64 -29.54
CA GLU A 266 -14.72 -11.14 -28.67
C GLU A 266 -14.63 -10.41 -27.32
N GLY A 267 -15.59 -9.54 -27.07
CA GLY A 267 -15.77 -8.93 -25.74
C GLY A 267 -16.08 -10.01 -24.70
N PRO A 268 -15.89 -9.68 -23.40
CA PRO A 268 -16.24 -10.61 -22.34
C PRO A 268 -17.68 -11.05 -22.46
N GLN A 269 -17.91 -12.36 -22.48
CA GLN A 269 -19.26 -12.93 -22.47
C GLN A 269 -19.75 -12.94 -21.03
N ILE A 270 -20.80 -12.16 -20.76
CA ILE A 270 -21.47 -12.19 -19.46
C ILE A 270 -22.55 -13.26 -19.56
N TYR A 271 -22.33 -14.39 -18.88
CA TYR A 271 -23.28 -15.51 -18.87
C TYR A 271 -24.43 -15.26 -17.89
N SER A 272 -24.15 -14.57 -16.79
CA SER A 272 -25.16 -14.19 -15.82
C SER A 272 -24.81 -12.86 -15.16
N ALA A 273 -25.83 -12.09 -14.80
CA ALA A 273 -25.71 -10.85 -14.03
C ALA A 273 -26.88 -10.74 -13.07
N TYR A 274 -26.60 -10.58 -11.79
CA TYR A 274 -27.63 -10.53 -10.75
C TYR A 274 -27.23 -9.61 -9.58
N LEU A 275 -28.23 -9.28 -8.75
CA LEU A 275 -28.04 -8.50 -7.54
C LEU A 275 -28.22 -9.41 -6.31
N ASN A 276 -27.22 -9.40 -5.42
CA ASN A 276 -27.20 -10.12 -4.15
C ASN A 276 -27.17 -11.66 -4.25
N SER A 277 -27.89 -12.28 -5.18
CA SER A 277 -27.92 -13.73 -5.37
C SER A 277 -28.36 -14.11 -6.79
N GLU A 278 -27.99 -15.32 -7.22
CA GLU A 278 -28.39 -15.91 -8.52
C GLU A 278 -29.91 -16.07 -8.68
N GLU A 279 -30.64 -16.12 -7.58
CA GLU A 279 -32.12 -16.23 -7.58
C GLU A 279 -32.81 -14.89 -7.87
N PHE A 280 -32.06 -13.78 -7.95
CA PHE A 280 -32.60 -12.46 -8.23
C PHE A 280 -33.32 -12.41 -9.56
N LYS A 281 -34.55 -11.87 -9.56
CA LYS A 281 -35.37 -11.66 -10.77
C LYS A 281 -35.64 -10.18 -10.96
N TYR A 282 -35.80 -9.78 -12.22
CA TYR A 282 -36.18 -8.42 -12.55
C TYR A 282 -37.48 -8.01 -11.84
N GLY A 283 -37.43 -6.95 -11.05
CA GLY A 283 -38.54 -6.47 -10.23
C GLY A 283 -38.49 -6.90 -8.75
N ASP A 284 -37.52 -7.72 -8.34
CA ASP A 284 -37.32 -8.04 -6.95
C ASP A 284 -36.80 -6.82 -6.18
N THR A 285 -37.09 -6.77 -4.89
CA THR A 285 -36.56 -5.72 -4.00
C THR A 285 -35.16 -6.06 -3.58
N VAL A 286 -34.31 -5.05 -3.52
CA VAL A 286 -32.93 -5.14 -3.02
C VAL A 286 -32.75 -4.24 -1.81
N ASN A 287 -31.70 -4.48 -1.03
CA ASN A 287 -31.28 -3.60 0.05
C ASN A 287 -30.71 -2.27 -0.50
N GLU A 288 -30.45 -1.30 0.37
CA GLU A 288 -29.94 0.02 -0.01
C GLU A 288 -28.54 -0.01 -0.68
N SER A 289 -27.79 -1.09 -0.50
CA SER A 289 -26.46 -1.29 -1.08
C SER A 289 -26.35 -2.71 -1.66
N PRO A 290 -26.97 -2.97 -2.82
CA PRO A 290 -26.95 -4.29 -3.42
C PRO A 290 -25.57 -4.62 -3.99
N LEU A 291 -25.15 -5.88 -3.83
CA LEU A 291 -23.95 -6.41 -4.47
C LEU A 291 -24.29 -6.81 -5.91
N PHE A 292 -23.66 -6.17 -6.90
CA PHE A 292 -23.72 -6.60 -8.28
C PHE A 292 -22.72 -7.73 -8.55
N MET A 293 -23.20 -8.81 -9.14
CA MET A 293 -22.39 -9.97 -9.52
C MET A 293 -22.61 -10.24 -11.01
N ALA A 294 -21.53 -10.58 -11.70
CA ALA A 294 -21.53 -11.00 -13.10
C ALA A 294 -20.53 -12.14 -13.29
N GLU A 295 -20.91 -13.15 -14.04
CA GLU A 295 -20.08 -14.31 -14.42
C GLU A 295 -19.93 -14.39 -15.94
#